data_db582910da6a30e45c01a6cd48aa6f86
#
_entry.id   db582910da6a30e45c01a6cd48aa6f86
#
_cell.length_a   1.000
_cell.length_b   1.000
_cell.length_c   1.000
_cell.angle_alpha   90.00
_cell.angle_beta   90.00
_cell.angle_gamma   90.00
#
_symmetry.space_group_name_H-M   'P 1'
#
loop_
_entity.id
_entity.type
_entity.pdbx_description
1 polymer ?
#
loop_
_entity_poly.entity_id
_entity_poly.type
_entity_poly.pdbx_seq_one_letter_code
_entity_poly.pdbx_strand_id
1 'polypeptide(L)'
;AALPPQIANPAALMLARGIGGKGREGRYAALLDRVPALIADRAQRLTGPARGAAIAEWEAASRLAREAVPLQLEPGQVAHRLALHLAAVPA
;
A
#
# COMPACT_ATOMS: atom_id res chain seq x y z
N ALA A 1 24.23 -13.38 28.90
CA ALA A 1 23.14 -13.64 28.22
C ALA A 1 23.39 -13.39 26.82
N ALA A 2 23.53 -14.44 26.35
CA ALA A 2 23.51 -14.41 24.97
C ALA A 2 22.43 -13.47 24.50
N LEU A 3 22.77 -12.71 23.55
CA LEU A 3 21.79 -11.89 22.89
C LEU A 3 20.66 -12.78 22.43
N PRO A 4 19.43 -12.35 22.65
CA PRO A 4 18.32 -13.07 22.10
C PRO A 4 18.48 -13.25 20.59
N PRO A 5 18.04 -14.37 20.05
CA PRO A 5 18.17 -14.62 18.62
C PRO A 5 17.60 -13.51 17.76
N GLN A 6 16.55 -12.86 18.22
CA GLN A 6 15.95 -11.78 17.47
C GLN A 6 16.85 -10.57 17.33
N ILE A 7 17.81 -10.38 18.22
CA ILE A 7 18.78 -9.29 18.10
C ILE A 7 19.85 -9.66 17.08
N ALA A 8 20.16 -10.93 16.97
CA ALA A 8 21.08 -11.41 15.97
C ALA A 8 20.47 -11.44 14.57
N ASN A 9 19.15 -11.28 14.47
CA ASN A 9 18.43 -11.26 13.21
C ASN A 9 17.90 -9.85 12.93
N PRO A 10 18.58 -9.07 12.09
CA PRO A 10 18.14 -7.70 11.81
C PRO A 10 16.72 -7.62 11.26
N ALA A 11 16.31 -8.58 10.45
CA ALA A 11 14.97 -8.57 9.88
C ALA A 11 13.91 -8.72 10.95
N ALA A 12 14.12 -9.64 11.90
CA ALA A 12 13.18 -9.83 13.00
C ALA A 12 13.12 -8.59 13.90
N LEU A 13 14.28 -7.97 14.14
CA LEU A 13 14.34 -6.76 14.92
C LEU A 13 13.59 -5.62 14.25
N MET A 14 13.71 -5.49 12.95
CA MET A 14 13.00 -4.47 12.20
C MET A 14 11.50 -4.70 12.21
N LEU A 15 11.07 -5.95 12.12
CA LEU A 15 9.66 -6.29 12.24
C LEU A 15 9.11 -5.95 13.63
N ALA A 16 9.88 -6.25 14.68
CA ALA A 16 9.49 -5.92 16.03
C ALA A 16 9.37 -4.41 16.22
N ARG A 17 10.30 -3.65 15.69
CA ARG A 17 10.22 -2.19 15.72
C ARG A 17 9.09 -1.67 14.87
N GLY A 18 8.73 -2.39 13.83
CA GLY A 18 7.63 -2.05 12.98
C GLY A 18 6.30 -2.00 13.70
N ILE A 19 6.18 -2.71 14.78
CA ILE A 19 5.00 -2.65 15.62
C ILE A 19 4.95 -1.31 16.36
N GLY A 20 6.10 -0.71 16.59
CA GLY A 20 6.22 0.49 17.41
C GLY A 20 6.33 1.81 16.70
N GLY A 21 6.15 1.92 15.39
CA GLY A 21 6.22 3.23 14.77
C GLY A 21 6.84 3.23 13.38
N LYS A 22 8.16 3.34 13.25
CA LYS A 22 8.80 3.47 11.94
C LYS A 22 8.43 2.37 10.96
N GLY A 23 8.23 1.15 11.44
CA GLY A 23 7.81 0.07 10.57
C GLY A 23 6.39 0.22 10.09
N ARG A 24 5.52 0.82 10.89
CA ARG A 24 4.15 1.14 10.45
C ARG A 24 4.20 2.19 9.37
N GLU A 25 5.00 3.22 9.57
CA GLU A 25 5.17 4.27 8.57
C GLU A 25 5.72 3.70 7.28
N GLY A 26 6.71 2.80 7.38
CA GLY A 26 7.27 2.14 6.22
C GLY A 26 6.26 1.26 5.50
N ARG A 27 5.42 0.53 6.24
CA ARG A 27 4.36 -0.28 5.66
C ARG A 27 3.30 0.58 4.99
N TYR A 28 2.94 1.67 5.63
CA TYR A 28 1.95 2.58 5.08
C TYR A 28 2.48 3.22 3.80
N ALA A 29 3.72 3.70 3.82
CA ALA A 29 4.36 4.26 2.63
C ALA A 29 4.42 3.23 1.50
N ALA A 30 4.75 1.98 1.82
CA ALA A 30 4.76 0.90 0.84
C ALA A 30 3.37 0.65 0.27
N LEU A 31 2.33 0.71 1.10
CA LEU A 31 0.96 0.55 0.65
C LEU A 31 0.56 1.66 -0.33
N LEU A 32 0.88 2.91 0.02
CA LEU A 32 0.59 4.06 -0.84
C LEU A 32 1.27 3.96 -2.20
N ASP A 33 2.44 3.35 -2.23
CA ASP A 33 3.19 3.17 -3.47
C ASP A 33 2.72 1.93 -4.24
N ARG A 34 2.54 0.81 -3.56
CA ARG A 34 2.29 -0.47 -4.20
C ARG A 34 0.88 -0.64 -4.74
N VAL A 35 -0.13 -0.14 -4.04
CA VAL A 35 -1.52 -0.37 -4.47
C VAL A 35 -1.79 0.28 -5.81
N PRO A 36 -1.47 1.57 -6.03
CA PRO A 36 -1.64 2.13 -7.37
C PRO A 36 -0.84 1.41 -8.44
N ALA A 37 0.38 0.97 -8.13
CA ALA A 37 1.21 0.24 -9.08
C ALA A 37 0.59 -1.10 -9.48
N LEU A 38 -0.01 -1.81 -8.52
CA LEU A 38 -0.72 -3.06 -8.80
C LEU A 38 -1.95 -2.83 -9.69
N ILE A 39 -2.68 -1.76 -9.43
CA ILE A 39 -3.82 -1.42 -10.27
C ILE A 39 -3.39 -1.12 -11.69
N ALA A 40 -2.30 -0.35 -11.85
CA ALA A 40 -1.75 -0.05 -13.16
C ALA A 40 -1.32 -1.32 -13.90
N ASP A 41 -0.68 -2.23 -13.19
CA ASP A 41 -0.25 -3.51 -13.76
C ASP A 41 -1.44 -4.33 -14.25
N ARG A 42 -2.50 -4.41 -13.45
CA ARG A 42 -3.71 -5.11 -13.84
C ARG A 42 -4.38 -4.45 -15.03
N ALA A 43 -4.43 -3.11 -15.05
CA ALA A 43 -5.02 -2.37 -16.16
C ALA A 43 -4.34 -2.69 -17.48
N GLN A 44 -3.02 -2.87 -17.48
CA GLN A 44 -2.27 -3.20 -18.68
C GLN A 44 -2.66 -4.56 -19.28
N ARG A 45 -3.21 -5.45 -18.45
CA ARG A 45 -3.63 -6.78 -18.91
C ARG A 45 -5.06 -6.80 -19.40
N LEU A 46 -5.79 -5.71 -19.21
CA LEU A 46 -7.17 -5.61 -19.62
C LEU A 46 -7.28 -4.87 -20.94
N THR A 47 -8.43 -5.02 -21.60
CA THR A 47 -8.72 -4.35 -22.87
C THR A 47 -10.13 -3.77 -22.82
N GLY A 48 -10.41 -2.85 -23.74
CA GLY A 48 -11.74 -2.29 -23.89
C GLY A 48 -12.26 -1.57 -22.65
N PRO A 49 -13.57 -1.64 -22.40
CA PRO A 49 -14.17 -0.93 -21.26
C PRO A 49 -13.60 -1.34 -19.91
N ALA A 50 -13.20 -2.60 -19.76
CA ALA A 50 -12.60 -3.07 -18.52
C ALA A 50 -11.29 -2.34 -18.21
N ARG A 51 -10.49 -2.08 -19.24
CA ARG A 51 -9.25 -1.33 -19.08
C ARG A 51 -9.53 0.13 -18.68
N GLY A 52 -10.52 0.74 -19.32
CA GLY A 52 -10.92 2.11 -18.98
C GLY A 52 -11.38 2.22 -17.52
N ALA A 53 -12.17 1.25 -17.05
CA ALA A 53 -12.62 1.22 -15.66
C ALA A 53 -11.44 1.04 -14.71
N ALA A 54 -10.48 0.18 -15.05
CA ALA A 54 -9.29 -0.02 -14.24
C ALA A 54 -8.42 1.24 -14.18
N ILE A 55 -8.31 1.97 -15.28
CA ILE A 55 -7.56 3.24 -15.31
C ILE A 55 -8.23 4.27 -14.39
N ALA A 56 -9.56 4.32 -14.38
CA ALA A 56 -10.29 5.21 -13.49
C ALA A 56 -9.99 4.87 -12.01
N GLU A 57 -9.94 3.58 -11.67
CA GLU A 57 -9.57 3.15 -10.32
C GLU A 57 -8.13 3.52 -9.99
N TRP A 58 -7.24 3.37 -10.95
CA TRP A 58 -5.85 3.77 -10.78
C TRP A 58 -5.72 5.27 -10.51
N GLU A 59 -6.43 6.10 -11.26
CA GLU A 59 -6.40 7.55 -11.07
C GLU A 59 -6.89 7.92 -9.67
N ALA A 60 -8.00 7.31 -9.22
CA ALA A 60 -8.56 7.58 -7.90
C ALA A 60 -7.60 7.13 -6.80
N ALA A 61 -7.05 5.93 -6.93
CA ALA A 61 -6.10 5.40 -5.95
C ALA A 61 -4.82 6.24 -5.89
N SER A 62 -4.32 6.66 -7.06
CA SER A 62 -3.11 7.49 -7.13
C SER A 62 -3.32 8.85 -6.49
N ARG A 63 -4.48 9.46 -6.70
CA ARG A 63 -4.82 10.73 -6.06
C ARG A 63 -4.88 10.55 -4.54
N LEU A 64 -5.59 9.53 -4.08
CA LEU A 64 -5.71 9.25 -2.66
C LEU A 64 -4.33 9.05 -2.03
N ALA A 65 -3.46 8.28 -2.69
CA ALA A 65 -2.11 8.03 -2.19
C ALA A 65 -1.29 9.33 -2.10
N ARG A 66 -1.42 10.22 -3.09
CA ARG A 66 -0.69 11.49 -3.07
C ARG A 66 -1.19 12.45 -2.00
N GLU A 67 -2.48 12.41 -1.70
CA GLU A 67 -3.09 13.32 -0.73
C GLU A 67 -3.04 12.81 0.70
N ALA A 68 -2.80 11.51 0.88
CA ALA A 68 -2.91 10.86 2.18
C ALA A 68 -2.03 11.51 3.25
N VAL A 69 -0.77 11.77 2.95
CA VAL A 69 0.17 12.34 3.91
C VAL A 69 0.02 13.87 4.02
N PRO A 70 0.05 14.63 2.91
CA PRO A 70 -0.08 16.09 3.01
C PRO A 70 -1.38 16.54 3.68
N LEU A 71 -2.48 15.85 3.45
CA LEU A 71 -3.77 16.19 4.04
C LEU A 71 -4.04 15.47 5.35
N GLN A 72 -3.06 14.71 5.85
CA GLN A 72 -3.17 13.99 7.13
C GLN A 72 -4.44 13.15 7.21
N LEU A 73 -4.74 12.44 6.14
CA LEU A 73 -5.89 11.55 6.10
C LEU A 73 -5.66 10.38 7.06
N GLU A 74 -6.74 9.84 7.60
CA GLU A 74 -6.65 8.75 8.56
C GLU A 74 -6.12 7.49 7.86
N PRO A 75 -4.97 6.92 8.33
CA PRO A 75 -4.31 5.83 7.60
C PRO A 75 -5.16 4.58 7.41
N GLY A 76 -5.95 4.20 8.41
CA GLY A 76 -6.81 3.03 8.30
C GLY A 76 -7.88 3.19 7.23
N GLN A 77 -8.45 4.39 7.12
CA GLN A 77 -9.42 4.67 6.08
C GLN A 77 -8.78 4.71 4.70
N VAL A 78 -7.59 5.29 4.61
CA VAL A 78 -6.84 5.31 3.35
C VAL A 78 -6.55 3.88 2.88
N ALA A 79 -6.04 3.06 3.78
CA ALA A 79 -5.75 1.66 3.46
C ALA A 79 -7.00 0.91 2.99
N HIS A 80 -8.11 1.12 3.67
CA HIS A 80 -9.38 0.49 3.30
C HIS A 80 -9.84 0.94 1.91
N ARG A 81 -9.79 2.22 1.64
CA ARG A 81 -10.20 2.76 0.34
C ARG A 81 -9.29 2.29 -0.79
N LEU A 82 -7.98 2.24 -0.54
CA LEU A 82 -7.06 1.69 -1.53
C LEU A 82 -7.37 0.22 -1.81
N ALA A 83 -7.67 -0.55 -0.77
CA ALA A 83 -8.06 -1.96 -0.95
C ALA A 83 -9.32 -2.08 -1.80
N LEU A 84 -10.30 -1.20 -1.61
CA LEU A 84 -11.51 -1.20 -2.41
C LEU A 84 -11.22 -0.88 -3.87
N HIS A 85 -10.37 0.09 -4.14
CA HIS A 85 -9.98 0.41 -5.53
C HIS A 85 -9.29 -0.78 -6.19
N LEU A 86 -8.40 -1.44 -5.47
CA LEU A 86 -7.71 -2.62 -6.00
C LEU A 86 -8.70 -3.76 -6.26
N ALA A 87 -9.61 -3.99 -5.32
CA ALA A 87 -10.60 -5.06 -5.46
C ALA A 87 -11.56 -4.83 -6.62
N ALA A 88 -11.77 -3.58 -7.02
CA ALA A 88 -12.64 -3.24 -8.14
C ALA A 88 -12.02 -3.58 -9.50
N VAL A 89 -10.73 -3.90 -9.53
CA VAL A 89 -10.02 -4.21 -10.77
C VAL A 89 -9.80 -5.71 -10.86
N PRO A 90 -10.23 -6.37 -11.95
CA PRO A 90 -10.01 -7.81 -12.13
C PRO A 90 -8.51 -8.15 -12.11
N ALA A 91 -8.20 -9.27 -11.50
CA ALA A 91 -6.82 -9.74 -11.42
C ALA A 91 -6.32 -10.24 -12.77
#